data_0f54882184daad52912dc388ce22fe1c
#
_entry.id   0f54882184daad52912dc388ce22fe1c
#
_cell.length_a   1.000
_cell.length_b   1.000
_cell.length_c   1.000
_cell.angle_alpha   90.00
_cell.angle_beta   90.00
_cell.angle_gamma   90.00
#
_symmetry.space_group_name_H-M   'P 1'
#
loop_
_entity.id
_entity.type
_entity.pdbx_description
1 polymer ?
#
loop_
_entity_poly.entity_id
_entity_poly.type
_entity_poly.pdbx_seq_one_letter_code
_entity_poly.pdbx_strand_id
1 'polypeptide(L)'
;MEKITRIDPTRVSVAISRGLSMSLVEHRPGPPALCDGVIVGIADMVRDAPHGGERHPDGDELIYIISGKVRVMGESAPDQHCELGPGEACIVAKGEWHRVHLLEPTRLIHITPGPRGDHRPLV
;
A
#
# COMPACT_ATOMS: atom_id res chain seq x y z
N MET A 1 -4.66 9.94 29.74
CA MET A 1 -4.63 9.35 28.38
C MET A 1 -5.90 9.71 27.64
N GLU A 2 -5.75 10.23 26.46
CA GLU A 2 -6.88 10.51 25.58
C GLU A 2 -7.54 9.20 25.12
N LYS A 3 -8.85 9.22 25.07
CA LYS A 3 -9.63 8.05 24.58
C LYS A 3 -9.85 8.10 23.07
N ILE A 4 -9.70 9.30 22.49
CA ILE A 4 -9.80 9.51 21.04
C ILE A 4 -8.59 10.36 20.64
N THR A 5 -7.77 9.84 19.75
CA THR A 5 -6.54 10.52 19.31
C THR A 5 -6.70 10.92 17.85
N ARG A 6 -6.52 12.22 17.59
CA ARG A 6 -6.45 12.73 16.21
C ARG A 6 -5.09 12.36 15.63
N ILE A 7 -5.06 11.91 14.40
CA ILE A 7 -3.82 11.67 13.66
C ILE A 7 -3.82 12.47 12.37
N ASP A 8 -2.64 12.69 11.81
CA ASP A 8 -2.47 13.32 10.50
C ASP A 8 -1.98 12.26 9.50
N PRO A 9 -2.86 11.75 8.63
CA PRO A 9 -2.50 10.67 7.69
C PRO A 9 -1.46 11.09 6.64
N THR A 10 -1.21 12.39 6.48
CA THR A 10 -0.15 12.85 5.57
C THR A 10 1.23 12.67 6.18
N ARG A 11 1.33 12.47 7.49
CA ARG A 11 2.59 12.35 8.24
C ARG A 11 2.81 10.97 8.82
N VAL A 12 1.74 10.26 9.14
CA VAL A 12 1.83 8.95 9.80
C VAL A 12 0.93 7.93 9.12
N SER A 13 1.37 6.68 9.18
CA SER A 13 0.53 5.51 8.91
C SER A 13 0.18 4.84 10.23
N VAL A 14 -0.76 3.91 10.22
CA VAL A 14 -1.18 3.17 11.41
C VAL A 14 -0.76 1.72 11.27
N ALA A 15 0.03 1.25 12.22
CA ALA A 15 0.36 -0.17 12.34
C ALA A 15 -0.69 -0.84 13.22
N ILE A 16 -1.30 -1.90 12.71
CA ILE A 16 -2.27 -2.72 13.44
C ILE A 16 -1.63 -4.07 13.72
N SER A 17 -1.37 -4.35 15.00
CA SER A 17 -0.79 -5.62 15.41
C SER A 17 -1.81 -6.77 15.28
N ARG A 18 -1.35 -8.01 15.37
CA ARG A 18 -2.23 -9.18 15.38
C ARG A 18 -3.23 -9.15 16.54
N GLY A 19 -2.88 -8.49 17.65
CA GLY A 19 -3.75 -8.30 18.81
C GLY A 19 -4.70 -7.11 18.68
N LEU A 20 -4.77 -6.47 17.50
CA LEU A 20 -5.63 -5.33 17.19
C LEU A 20 -5.25 -4.04 17.90
N SER A 21 -4.05 -3.95 18.47
CA SER A 21 -3.53 -2.69 18.98
C SER A 21 -3.01 -1.85 17.82
N MET A 22 -3.23 -0.54 17.89
CA MET A 22 -2.79 0.40 16.86
C MET A 22 -1.68 1.29 17.39
N SER A 23 -0.68 1.53 16.55
CA SER A 23 0.42 2.44 16.83
C SER A 23 0.72 3.28 15.59
N LEU A 24 1.36 4.45 15.80
CA LEU A 24 1.67 5.35 14.71
C LEU A 24 3.07 5.07 14.17
N VAL A 25 3.21 5.14 12.85
CA VAL A 25 4.48 4.98 12.15
C VAL A 25 4.70 6.23 11.29
N GLU A 26 5.78 6.96 11.56
CA GLU A 26 6.10 8.15 10.79
C GLU A 26 6.49 7.80 9.35
N HIS A 27 6.04 8.61 8.40
CA HIS A 27 6.48 8.51 7.01
C HIS A 27 7.95 8.90 6.92
N ARG A 28 8.76 8.05 6.28
CA ARG A 28 10.19 8.28 6.07
C ARG A 28 10.56 7.93 4.64
N PRO A 29 11.59 8.58 4.08
CA PRO A 29 12.12 8.18 2.77
C PRO A 29 12.59 6.72 2.80
N GLY A 30 12.46 6.05 1.66
CA GLY A 30 12.88 4.66 1.51
C GLY A 30 11.73 3.66 1.58
N PRO A 31 12.03 2.37 1.70
CA PRO A 31 11.01 1.33 1.78
C PRO A 31 10.08 1.57 2.96
N PRO A 32 8.77 1.28 2.81
CA PRO A 32 7.82 1.44 3.91
C PRO A 32 8.18 0.51 5.08
N ALA A 33 7.99 0.99 6.29
CA ALA A 33 8.07 0.15 7.48
C ALA A 33 6.89 -0.83 7.48
N LEU A 34 7.15 -2.08 7.86
CA LEU A 34 6.13 -3.11 7.99
C LEU A 34 6.12 -3.63 9.43
N CYS A 35 4.99 -4.16 9.86
CA CYS A 35 4.84 -4.73 11.20
C CYS A 35 4.31 -6.15 11.14
N ASP A 36 4.37 -6.86 12.24
CA ASP A 36 3.70 -8.16 12.37
C ASP A 36 2.19 -7.92 12.56
N GLY A 37 1.53 -7.81 11.44
CA GLY A 37 0.14 -7.37 11.32
C GLY A 37 -0.05 -6.66 9.98
N VAL A 38 -0.72 -5.51 9.99
CA VAL A 38 -0.91 -4.69 8.78
C VAL A 38 -0.56 -3.24 9.04
N ILE A 39 -0.14 -2.56 7.99
CA ILE A 39 0.01 -1.10 7.97
C ILE A 39 -1.11 -0.53 7.13
N VAL A 40 -1.82 0.45 7.68
CA VAL A 40 -2.83 1.23 6.96
C VAL A 40 -2.28 2.62 6.74
N GLY A 41 -2.21 3.05 5.50
CA GLY A 41 -1.69 4.37 5.17
C GLY A 41 -2.41 5.02 4.01
N ILE A 42 -2.25 6.35 3.93
CA ILE A 42 -2.65 7.14 2.77
C ILE A 42 -1.37 7.52 2.04
N ALA A 43 -1.33 7.27 0.73
CA ALA A 43 -0.24 7.68 -0.13
C ALA A 43 -0.73 8.72 -1.13
N ASP A 44 0.00 9.84 -1.22
CA ASP A 44 -0.18 10.83 -2.27
C ASP A 44 0.94 10.64 -3.28
N MET A 45 0.61 10.17 -4.48
CA MET A 45 1.60 9.78 -5.47
C MET A 45 1.48 10.66 -6.71
N VAL A 46 2.61 11.22 -7.14
CA VAL A 46 2.69 12.00 -8.39
C VAL A 46 3.50 11.25 -9.46
N ARG A 47 4.12 10.15 -9.09
CA ARG A 47 4.88 9.26 -9.97
C ARG A 47 4.84 7.84 -9.41
N ASP A 48 5.16 6.87 -10.23
CA ASP A 48 5.25 5.48 -9.79
C ASP A 48 6.30 5.33 -8.70
N ALA A 49 6.09 4.35 -7.82
CA ALA A 49 7.09 3.99 -6.81
C ALA A 49 8.39 3.57 -7.50
N PRO A 50 9.57 3.92 -6.93
CA PRO A 50 10.86 3.71 -7.60
C PRO A 50 11.38 2.27 -7.46
N HIS A 51 10.56 1.29 -7.83
CA HIS A 51 10.95 -0.13 -7.84
C HIS A 51 10.32 -0.86 -9.01
N GLY A 52 10.87 -2.02 -9.33
CA GLY A 52 10.40 -2.87 -10.43
C GLY A 52 9.26 -3.80 -10.07
N GLY A 53 8.72 -3.68 -8.87
CA GLY A 53 7.64 -4.48 -8.35
C GLY A 53 7.84 -4.81 -6.88
N GLU A 54 6.75 -5.22 -6.23
CA GLU A 54 6.77 -5.65 -4.84
C GLU A 54 5.84 -6.84 -4.63
N ARG A 55 6.07 -7.59 -3.56
CA ARG A 55 5.15 -8.62 -3.11
C ARG A 55 5.11 -8.65 -1.58
N HIS A 56 4.00 -9.17 -1.07
CA HIS A 56 3.76 -9.31 0.36
C HIS A 56 3.50 -10.77 0.68
N PRO A 57 4.51 -11.50 1.19
CA PRO A 57 4.38 -12.95 1.42
C PRO A 57 3.53 -13.30 2.65
N ASP A 58 3.20 -12.32 3.50
CA ASP A 58 2.48 -12.57 4.74
C ASP A 58 0.96 -12.47 4.62
N GLY A 59 0.44 -11.91 3.54
CA GLY A 59 -1.01 -11.77 3.36
C GLY A 59 -1.39 -11.02 2.09
N ASP A 60 -2.68 -10.77 1.94
CA ASP A 60 -3.23 -9.97 0.84
C ASP A 60 -3.06 -8.49 1.14
N GLU A 61 -2.92 -7.68 0.08
CA GLU A 61 -2.90 -6.22 0.20
C GLU A 61 -4.18 -5.64 -0.38
N LEU A 62 -4.76 -4.64 0.31
CA LEU A 62 -5.87 -3.86 -0.21
C LEU A 62 -5.37 -2.52 -0.71
N ILE A 63 -5.81 -2.12 -1.90
CA ILE A 63 -5.55 -0.81 -2.49
C ILE A 63 -6.89 -0.17 -2.82
N TYR A 64 -7.16 1.01 -2.23
CA TYR A 64 -8.42 1.74 -2.39
C TYR A 64 -8.10 3.16 -2.91
N ILE A 65 -8.71 3.56 -4.03
CA ILE A 65 -8.43 4.86 -4.65
C ILE A 65 -9.37 5.92 -4.10
N ILE A 66 -8.81 7.01 -3.57
CA ILE A 66 -9.56 8.18 -3.12
C ILE A 66 -9.75 9.15 -4.29
N SER A 67 -8.65 9.46 -4.98
CA SER A 67 -8.65 10.33 -6.15
C SER A 67 -7.57 9.90 -7.13
N GLY A 68 -7.72 10.28 -8.40
CA GLY A 68 -6.79 9.90 -9.44
C GLY A 68 -7.17 8.59 -10.12
N LYS A 69 -6.20 7.98 -10.78
CA LYS A 69 -6.44 6.76 -11.56
C LYS A 69 -5.15 5.95 -11.66
N VAL A 70 -5.25 4.65 -11.45
CA VAL A 70 -4.11 3.74 -11.50
C VAL A 70 -4.43 2.50 -12.32
N ARG A 71 -3.37 1.81 -12.72
CA ARG A 71 -3.42 0.45 -13.27
C ARG A 71 -2.58 -0.44 -12.34
N VAL A 72 -3.21 -1.45 -11.77
CA VAL A 72 -2.53 -2.44 -10.93
C VAL A 72 -2.24 -3.66 -11.78
N MET A 73 -0.97 -4.06 -11.85
CA MET A 73 -0.50 -5.14 -12.71
C MET A 73 0.15 -6.22 -11.86
N GLY A 74 -0.32 -7.46 -12.02
CA GLY A 74 0.27 -8.63 -11.39
C GLY A 74 1.09 -9.44 -12.41
N GLU A 75 2.18 -10.05 -11.96
CA GLU A 75 3.07 -10.80 -12.86
C GLU A 75 2.51 -12.15 -13.31
N SER A 76 1.72 -12.81 -12.44
CA SER A 76 1.20 -14.13 -12.77
C SER A 76 0.17 -14.11 -13.90
N ALA A 77 -0.44 -12.94 -14.14
CA ALA A 77 -1.42 -12.75 -15.21
C ALA A 77 -1.24 -11.36 -15.83
N PRO A 78 -0.15 -11.11 -16.57
CA PRO A 78 0.19 -9.76 -17.05
C PRO A 78 -0.85 -9.14 -17.97
N ASP A 79 -1.69 -9.95 -18.63
CA ASP A 79 -2.77 -9.47 -19.48
C ASP A 79 -4.03 -9.09 -18.68
N GLN A 80 -4.06 -9.39 -17.39
CA GLN A 80 -5.20 -9.14 -16.51
C GLN A 80 -4.86 -8.02 -15.53
N HIS A 81 -4.60 -6.84 -16.05
CA HIS A 81 -4.42 -5.66 -15.19
C HIS A 81 -5.78 -5.10 -14.78
N CYS A 82 -5.78 -4.37 -13.65
CA CYS A 82 -6.97 -3.76 -13.09
C CYS A 82 -6.81 -2.24 -13.10
N GLU A 83 -7.68 -1.52 -13.80
CA GLU A 83 -7.71 -0.06 -13.72
C GLU A 83 -8.71 0.36 -12.66
N LEU A 84 -8.29 1.30 -11.79
CA LEU A 84 -9.08 1.79 -10.69
C LEU A 84 -9.14 3.31 -10.70
N GLY A 85 -10.34 3.86 -10.53
CA GLY A 85 -10.60 5.27 -10.31
C GLY A 85 -11.16 5.53 -8.91
N PRO A 86 -11.60 6.77 -8.64
CA PRO A 86 -12.09 7.15 -7.31
C PRO A 86 -13.23 6.26 -6.82
N GLY A 87 -13.11 5.80 -5.57
CA GLY A 87 -14.09 4.93 -4.94
C GLY A 87 -13.95 3.45 -5.31
N GLU A 88 -12.98 3.10 -6.15
CA GLU A 88 -12.72 1.73 -6.57
C GLU A 88 -11.52 1.15 -5.82
N ALA A 89 -11.48 -0.18 -5.70
CA ALA A 89 -10.46 -0.87 -4.92
C ALA A 89 -10.16 -2.23 -5.52
N CYS A 90 -8.99 -2.78 -5.18
CA CYS A 90 -8.64 -4.16 -5.51
C CYS A 90 -7.89 -4.83 -4.37
N ILE A 91 -7.87 -6.14 -4.39
CA ILE A 91 -7.06 -6.97 -3.51
C ILE A 91 -5.95 -7.60 -4.36
N VAL A 92 -4.71 -7.41 -3.90
CA VAL A 92 -3.56 -8.11 -4.47
C VAL A 92 -3.33 -9.35 -3.61
N ALA A 93 -3.37 -10.52 -4.23
CA ALA A 93 -3.25 -11.78 -3.51
C ALA A 93 -1.88 -11.94 -2.85
N LYS A 94 -1.87 -12.62 -1.71
CA LYS A 94 -0.65 -12.97 -0.98
C LYS A 94 0.41 -13.53 -1.93
N GLY A 95 1.60 -12.96 -1.85
CA GLY A 95 2.77 -13.42 -2.61
C GLY A 95 2.81 -12.99 -4.08
N GLU A 96 1.79 -12.33 -4.59
CA GLU A 96 1.76 -11.87 -5.99
C GLU A 96 2.71 -10.70 -6.19
N TRP A 97 3.68 -10.83 -7.09
CA TRP A 97 4.49 -9.71 -7.54
C TRP A 97 3.62 -8.75 -8.33
N HIS A 98 3.62 -7.47 -7.97
CA HIS A 98 2.75 -6.49 -8.58
C HIS A 98 3.38 -5.11 -8.65
N ARG A 99 2.79 -4.25 -9.48
CA ARG A 99 3.13 -2.83 -9.61
C ARG A 99 1.86 -2.01 -9.69
N VAL A 100 1.93 -0.79 -9.15
CA VAL A 100 0.88 0.21 -9.31
C VAL A 100 1.42 1.28 -10.25
N HIS A 101 0.82 1.39 -11.43
CA HIS A 101 1.17 2.40 -12.43
C HIS A 101 0.17 3.54 -12.38
N LEU A 102 0.65 4.77 -12.21
CA LEU A 102 -0.22 5.95 -12.19
C LEU A 102 -0.60 6.35 -13.60
N LEU A 103 -1.90 6.50 -13.83
CA LEU A 103 -2.45 7.11 -15.05
C LEU A 103 -2.67 8.60 -14.83
N GLU A 104 -2.82 9.02 -13.58
CA GLU A 104 -2.89 10.42 -13.10
C GLU A 104 -2.29 10.47 -11.71
N PRO A 105 -1.96 11.66 -11.17
CA PRO A 105 -1.63 11.79 -9.76
C PRO A 105 -2.75 11.21 -8.89
N THR A 106 -2.39 10.42 -7.90
CA THR A 106 -3.34 9.57 -7.19
C THR A 106 -3.17 9.68 -5.68
N ARG A 107 -4.29 9.75 -4.99
CA ARG A 107 -4.35 9.55 -3.54
C ARG A 107 -5.03 8.23 -3.29
N LEU A 108 -4.38 7.35 -2.53
CA LEU A 108 -4.90 6.02 -2.24
C LEU A 108 -4.73 5.66 -0.77
N ILE A 109 -5.57 4.74 -0.32
CA ILE A 109 -5.38 4.04 0.95
C ILE A 109 -4.83 2.66 0.62
N HIS A 110 -3.80 2.24 1.36
CA HIS A 110 -3.30 0.87 1.29
C HIS A 110 -3.39 0.20 2.65
N ILE A 111 -3.68 -1.08 2.64
CA ILE A 111 -3.59 -1.96 3.81
C ILE A 111 -2.61 -3.05 3.43
N THR A 112 -1.40 -2.98 4.01
CA THR A 112 -0.26 -3.77 3.59
C THR A 112 0.16 -4.72 4.71
N PRO A 113 0.17 -6.04 4.46
CA PRO A 113 0.57 -7.00 5.49
C PRO A 113 2.09 -7.04 5.66
N GLY A 114 2.52 -7.44 6.84
CA GLY A 114 3.90 -7.67 7.20
C GLY A 114 4.04 -8.91 8.10
N PRO A 115 5.26 -9.13 8.65
CA PRO A 115 6.40 -8.20 8.70
C PRO A 115 7.33 -8.23 7.48
N ARG A 116 7.14 -9.17 6.55
CA ARG A 116 8.05 -9.33 5.41
C ARG A 116 7.50 -8.65 4.17
N GLY A 117 8.38 -8.19 3.33
CA GLY A 117 8.04 -7.64 2.02
C GLY A 117 9.27 -7.70 1.13
N ASP A 118 9.05 -7.91 -0.16
CA ASP A 118 10.11 -7.96 -1.16
C ASP A 118 9.89 -6.86 -2.20
N HIS A 119 11.00 -6.28 -2.66
CA HIS A 119 11.03 -5.29 -3.72
C HIS A 119 12.04 -5.71 -4.78
N ARG A 120 11.74 -5.38 -6.04
CA ARG A 120 12.70 -5.51 -7.14
C ARG A 120 13.27 -4.14 -7.46
N PRO A 121 14.59 -4.02 -7.71
CA PRO A 121 15.15 -2.76 -8.17
C PRO A 121 14.64 -2.42 -9.56
N LEU A 122 14.68 -1.13 -9.90
CA LEU A 122 14.52 -0.69 -11.28
C LEU A 122 15.71 -1.20 -12.09
N VAL A 123 15.44 -1.67 -13.30
CA VAL A 123 16.47 -2.20 -14.20
C VAL A 123 16.72 -1.21 -15.31
#